data_6a49fe2f5b4472cf85b937b9cb918210
#
_entry.id   6a49fe2f5b4472cf85b937b9cb918210
#
_cell.length_a   1.000
_cell.length_b   1.000
_cell.length_c   1.000
_cell.angle_alpha   90.00
_cell.angle_beta   90.00
_cell.angle_gamma   90.00
#
_symmetry.space_group_name_H-M   'P 1'
#
loop_
_entity.id
_entity.type
_entity.pdbx_description
1 polymer ?
#
loop_
_entity_poly.entity_id
_entity_poly.type
_entity_poly.pdbx_seq_one_letter_code
_entity_poly.pdbx_strand_id
1 'polypeptide(L)'
;MNDRIEIRANDWIIRVFRFQISNFPSHCLSMPGKQKLISWNVNGIRACIKKGLRDFANWCEADFLCLQETKVNPDTIPDEDFSFAWKTFHSAEKKGYSGTAVFAQEEPLAAQEDFPPADHAGEGRAITIETQDFFLVNTYVPNAQGGLARLPYRMQWDQDLRAYLQALDKRKPVILCGDLNVAHEEIDIARPSANRNSPGFSDEERSGMTHLLEAGFVDTFRHLHPDEPRHYSWWSYRAGARARNVGWRLDYFLISERLVPCLQDAFILSEVHGSDHCPVGITLDLDKL
;
A
#
# COMPACT_ATOMS: atom_id res chain seq x y z
N MET A 1 51.45 -1.50 -0.85
CA MET A 1 50.35 -2.04 -1.67
C MET A 1 49.16 -2.15 -0.78
N ASN A 2 48.32 -1.13 -0.81
CA ASN A 2 47.07 -1.09 -0.02
C ASN A 2 45.91 -1.24 -1.02
N ASP A 3 45.43 -2.46 -1.19
CA ASP A 3 44.20 -2.72 -1.93
C ASP A 3 43.00 -2.34 -1.03
N ARG A 4 42.50 -1.12 -1.19
CA ARG A 4 41.19 -0.74 -0.69
C ARG A 4 40.15 -1.39 -1.61
N ILE A 5 39.46 -2.41 -1.09
CA ILE A 5 38.28 -2.97 -1.73
C ILE A 5 37.18 -1.90 -1.61
N GLU A 6 36.91 -1.19 -2.70
CA GLU A 6 35.69 -0.38 -2.83
C GLU A 6 34.46 -1.32 -2.93
N ILE A 7 33.81 -1.55 -1.79
CA ILE A 7 32.50 -2.20 -1.75
C ILE A 7 31.50 -1.19 -2.31
N ARG A 8 31.01 -1.42 -3.52
CA ARG A 8 29.95 -0.60 -4.11
C ARG A 8 28.69 -0.66 -3.23
N ALA A 9 28.00 0.46 -3.06
CA ALA A 9 26.79 0.57 -2.22
C ALA A 9 25.73 -0.49 -2.53
N ASN A 10 25.65 -0.95 -3.79
CA ASN A 10 24.76 -2.02 -4.23
C ASN A 10 25.09 -3.40 -3.62
N ASP A 11 26.36 -3.71 -3.35
CA ASP A 11 26.74 -4.99 -2.76
C ASP A 11 26.35 -5.09 -1.28
N TRP A 12 26.26 -3.95 -0.59
CA TRP A 12 25.81 -3.92 0.79
C TRP A 12 24.29 -4.11 0.89
N ILE A 13 23.52 -3.49 0.00
CA ILE A 13 22.06 -3.68 -0.11
C ILE A 13 21.75 -5.14 -0.43
N ILE A 14 22.44 -5.75 -1.39
CA ILE A 14 22.26 -7.17 -1.76
C ILE A 14 22.66 -8.11 -0.61
N ARG A 15 23.68 -7.77 0.19
CA ARG A 15 24.08 -8.56 1.35
C ARG A 15 23.10 -8.44 2.51
N VAL A 16 22.57 -7.26 2.79
CA VAL A 16 21.52 -7.04 3.80
C VAL A 16 20.24 -7.77 3.37
N PHE A 17 19.82 -7.66 2.10
CA PHE A 17 18.71 -8.43 1.55
C PHE A 17 18.95 -9.95 1.66
N ARG A 18 20.13 -10.47 1.28
CA ARG A 18 20.44 -11.90 1.40
C ARG A 18 20.52 -12.40 2.83
N PHE A 19 20.96 -11.59 3.79
CA PHE A 19 21.04 -12.00 5.19
C PHE A 19 19.65 -12.02 5.87
N GLN A 20 18.72 -11.16 5.45
CA GLN A 20 17.34 -11.16 5.91
C GLN A 20 16.49 -12.25 5.24
N ILE A 21 16.78 -12.60 3.99
CA ILE A 21 16.14 -13.69 3.24
C ILE A 21 16.29 -15.04 3.94
N SER A 22 17.38 -15.28 4.66
CA SER A 22 17.62 -16.57 5.35
C SER A 22 16.67 -16.84 6.52
N ASN A 23 15.93 -15.85 6.99
CA ASN A 23 14.99 -15.97 8.10
C ASN A 23 13.51 -15.97 7.69
N PHE A 24 13.22 -15.81 6.39
CA PHE A 24 11.87 -16.02 5.86
C PHE A 24 11.79 -17.43 5.26
N PRO A 25 10.69 -18.16 5.45
CA PRO A 25 10.53 -19.47 4.84
C PRO A 25 10.64 -19.36 3.33
N SER A 26 11.77 -19.80 2.78
CA SER A 26 11.99 -19.98 1.37
C SER A 26 11.05 -21.08 0.86
N HIS A 27 10.42 -20.83 -0.29
CA HIS A 27 9.53 -21.69 -1.04
C HIS A 27 8.06 -21.69 -0.57
N CYS A 28 7.34 -20.66 -0.93
CA CYS A 28 5.95 -20.83 -1.31
C CYS A 28 5.89 -20.72 -2.85
N LEU A 29 6.14 -21.82 -3.56
CA LEU A 29 5.54 -22.03 -4.87
C LEU A 29 4.04 -21.71 -4.68
N SER A 30 3.43 -20.90 -5.54
CA SER A 30 2.02 -20.57 -5.46
C SER A 30 1.23 -21.87 -5.28
N MET A 31 0.82 -22.15 -4.05
CA MET A 31 -0.07 -23.27 -3.79
C MET A 31 -1.43 -22.88 -4.35
N PRO A 32 -2.12 -23.76 -5.07
CA PRO A 32 -3.48 -23.45 -5.53
C PRO A 32 -4.30 -22.87 -4.36
N GLY A 33 -5.05 -21.80 -4.62
CA GLY A 33 -5.86 -21.12 -3.61
C GLY A 33 -5.15 -20.06 -2.77
N LYS A 34 -3.80 -20.02 -2.70
CA LYS A 34 -3.10 -18.99 -1.94
C LYS A 34 -2.79 -17.76 -2.79
N GLN A 35 -3.06 -16.58 -2.23
CA GLN A 35 -2.84 -15.28 -2.87
C GLN A 35 -2.03 -14.39 -1.93
N LYS A 36 -0.94 -13.80 -2.44
CA LYS A 36 -0.13 -12.83 -1.72
C LYS A 36 -0.26 -11.46 -2.38
N LEU A 37 -0.72 -10.48 -1.62
CA LEU A 37 -0.92 -9.12 -2.08
C LEU A 37 0.01 -8.17 -1.33
N ILE A 38 0.66 -7.26 -2.05
CA ILE A 38 1.56 -6.26 -1.49
C ILE A 38 1.15 -4.88 -1.97
N SER A 39 1.20 -3.91 -1.06
CA SER A 39 0.96 -2.49 -1.34
C SER A 39 2.15 -1.67 -0.88
N TRP A 40 2.58 -0.69 -1.71
CA TRP A 40 3.70 0.19 -1.40
C TRP A 40 3.54 1.58 -2.01
N ASN A 41 3.46 2.61 -1.17
CA ASN A 41 3.65 3.98 -1.62
C ASN A 41 5.14 4.20 -1.93
N VAL A 42 5.48 4.36 -3.19
CA VAL A 42 6.87 4.43 -3.68
C VAL A 42 7.44 5.84 -3.73
N ASN A 43 6.63 6.86 -3.44
CA ASN A 43 7.02 8.28 -3.45
C ASN A 43 7.86 8.66 -4.69
N GLY A 44 7.42 8.21 -5.86
CA GLY A 44 8.08 8.35 -7.14
C GLY A 44 8.79 7.08 -7.61
N ILE A 45 8.13 6.35 -8.52
CA ILE A 45 8.56 5.02 -8.97
C ILE A 45 9.99 5.01 -9.53
N ARG A 46 10.39 6.02 -10.31
CA ARG A 46 11.74 6.10 -10.87
C ARG A 46 12.83 6.21 -9.80
N ALA A 47 12.56 6.97 -8.74
CA ALA A 47 13.48 7.11 -7.61
C ALA A 47 13.55 5.82 -6.80
N CYS A 48 12.41 5.16 -6.62
CA CYS A 48 12.31 3.89 -5.90
C CYS A 48 12.96 2.73 -6.69
N ILE A 49 12.83 2.69 -8.02
CA ILE A 49 13.54 1.72 -8.89
C ILE A 49 15.06 1.80 -8.65
N LYS A 50 15.63 3.00 -8.63
CA LYS A 50 17.08 3.20 -8.37
C LYS A 50 17.50 2.74 -6.97
N LYS A 51 16.56 2.53 -6.07
CA LYS A 51 16.78 2.12 -4.67
C LYS A 51 16.34 0.69 -4.38
N GLY A 52 16.03 -0.11 -5.41
CA GLY A 52 15.77 -1.55 -5.29
C GLY A 52 14.30 -1.98 -5.43
N LEU A 53 13.37 -1.11 -5.87
CA LEU A 53 11.98 -1.52 -6.11
C LEU A 53 11.89 -2.72 -7.06
N ARG A 54 12.72 -2.75 -8.12
CA ARG A 54 12.71 -3.83 -9.10
C ARG A 54 13.13 -5.17 -8.47
N ASP A 55 14.22 -5.14 -7.71
CA ASP A 55 14.72 -6.35 -7.02
C ASP A 55 13.68 -6.84 -6.01
N PHE A 56 13.05 -5.91 -5.27
CA PHE A 56 11.96 -6.22 -4.35
C PHE A 56 10.76 -6.85 -5.08
N ALA A 57 10.29 -6.25 -6.17
CA ALA A 57 9.14 -6.72 -6.93
C ALA A 57 9.34 -8.13 -7.49
N ASN A 58 10.58 -8.44 -7.94
CA ASN A 58 10.93 -9.76 -8.46
C ASN A 58 11.15 -10.80 -7.34
N TRP A 59 11.49 -10.35 -6.14
CA TRP A 59 11.75 -11.23 -4.99
C TRP A 59 10.50 -11.48 -4.14
N CYS A 60 9.58 -10.53 -4.06
CA CYS A 60 8.48 -10.58 -3.11
C CYS A 60 7.47 -11.70 -3.37
N GLU A 61 7.53 -12.36 -4.54
CA GLU A 61 6.63 -13.46 -4.94
C GLU A 61 5.15 -13.11 -4.71
N ALA A 62 4.78 -11.87 -5.00
CA ALA A 62 3.41 -11.42 -4.87
C ALA A 62 2.60 -11.76 -6.13
N ASP A 63 1.33 -12.15 -5.94
CA ASP A 63 0.37 -12.27 -7.03
C ASP A 63 -0.07 -10.88 -7.51
N PHE A 64 -0.19 -9.93 -6.58
CA PHE A 64 -0.50 -8.53 -6.85
C PHE A 64 0.46 -7.59 -6.12
N LEU A 65 1.01 -6.61 -6.86
CA LEU A 65 1.78 -5.50 -6.33
C LEU A 65 1.08 -4.17 -6.67
N CYS A 66 0.57 -3.51 -5.65
CA CYS A 66 -0.14 -2.24 -5.72
C CYS A 66 0.78 -1.10 -5.33
N LEU A 67 0.92 -0.11 -6.21
CA LEU A 67 1.81 1.04 -5.98
C LEU A 67 1.01 2.34 -5.90
N GLN A 68 1.43 3.25 -5.01
CA GLN A 68 0.89 4.59 -4.87
C GLN A 68 2.02 5.62 -5.03
N GLU A 69 1.65 6.84 -5.35
CA GLU A 69 2.58 7.93 -5.65
C GLU A 69 3.63 7.56 -6.71
N THR A 70 3.20 6.97 -7.81
CA THR A 70 4.11 6.62 -8.92
C THR A 70 4.76 7.85 -9.54
N LYS A 71 4.05 9.00 -9.57
CA LYS A 71 4.53 10.33 -10.04
C LYS A 71 5.09 10.33 -11.46
N VAL A 72 4.60 9.42 -12.31
CA VAL A 72 5.08 9.29 -13.69
C VAL A 72 3.95 9.23 -14.69
N ASN A 73 4.26 9.58 -15.94
CA ASN A 73 3.50 9.16 -17.08
C ASN A 73 3.99 7.74 -17.50
N PRO A 74 3.09 6.77 -17.75
CA PRO A 74 3.44 5.40 -18.15
C PRO A 74 4.45 5.30 -19.26
N ASP A 75 4.32 6.14 -20.31
CA ASP A 75 5.23 6.19 -21.47
C ASP A 75 6.70 6.47 -21.11
N THR A 76 6.97 6.84 -19.86
CA THR A 76 8.30 7.22 -19.37
C THR A 76 8.89 6.21 -18.39
N ILE A 77 8.17 5.11 -18.12
CA ILE A 77 8.67 4.02 -17.29
C ILE A 77 9.35 3.02 -18.22
N PRO A 78 10.62 2.64 -17.94
CA PRO A 78 11.22 1.51 -18.65
C PRO A 78 10.32 0.29 -18.46
N ASP A 79 9.88 -0.32 -19.57
CA ASP A 79 9.03 -1.53 -19.56
C ASP A 79 9.78 -2.77 -19.05
N GLU A 80 10.99 -2.57 -18.58
CA GLU A 80 11.95 -3.59 -18.29
C GLU A 80 11.81 -4.14 -16.87
N ASP A 81 11.72 -5.46 -16.79
CA ASP A 81 12.15 -6.29 -15.65
C ASP A 81 11.29 -6.32 -14.37
N PHE A 82 10.01 -6.01 -14.44
CA PHE A 82 9.09 -6.45 -13.38
C PHE A 82 8.50 -7.81 -13.78
N SER A 83 8.73 -8.85 -12.98
CA SER A 83 8.25 -10.22 -13.23
C SER A 83 6.73 -10.38 -13.02
N PHE A 84 5.96 -9.48 -13.64
CA PHE A 84 4.50 -9.51 -13.64
C PHE A 84 3.98 -9.53 -15.07
N ALA A 85 3.07 -10.46 -15.38
CA ALA A 85 2.55 -10.63 -16.73
C ALA A 85 1.61 -9.50 -17.16
N TRP A 86 0.91 -8.88 -16.20
CA TRP A 86 0.01 -7.76 -16.45
C TRP A 86 0.33 -6.55 -15.57
N LYS A 87 0.21 -5.35 -16.15
CA LYS A 87 0.49 -4.09 -15.46
C LYS A 87 -0.43 -3.00 -15.96
N THR A 88 -0.97 -2.19 -15.05
CA THR A 88 -1.70 -0.97 -15.40
C THR A 88 -1.26 0.20 -14.51
N PHE A 89 -1.36 1.40 -15.07
CA PHE A 89 -1.02 2.65 -14.40
C PHE A 89 -2.15 3.64 -14.58
N HIS A 90 -2.51 4.33 -13.52
CA HIS A 90 -3.39 5.48 -13.56
C HIS A 90 -2.63 6.72 -13.11
N SER A 91 -2.33 7.61 -14.03
CA SER A 91 -1.51 8.80 -13.80
C SER A 91 -2.36 10.02 -13.59
N ALA A 92 -1.91 10.93 -12.71
CA ALA A 92 -2.53 12.22 -12.59
C ALA A 92 -2.29 13.08 -13.86
N GLU A 93 -3.24 13.95 -14.19
CA GLU A 93 -3.06 14.96 -15.24
C GLU A 93 -1.89 15.89 -14.95
N LYS A 94 -1.71 16.23 -13.68
CA LYS A 94 -0.58 17.00 -13.19
C LYS A 94 0.69 16.18 -13.15
N LYS A 95 1.68 16.54 -13.98
CA LYS A 95 2.98 15.86 -14.05
C LYS A 95 3.70 15.82 -12.70
N GLY A 96 4.25 14.65 -12.35
CA GLY A 96 5.04 14.47 -11.13
C GLY A 96 4.21 14.48 -9.83
N TYR A 97 2.93 14.23 -9.92
CA TYR A 97 1.99 14.25 -8.81
C TYR A 97 1.19 12.94 -8.75
N SER A 98 0.87 12.45 -7.55
CA SER A 98 0.01 11.28 -7.31
C SER A 98 0.36 10.08 -8.21
N GLY A 99 -0.65 9.40 -8.74
CA GLY A 99 -0.53 8.24 -9.62
C GLY A 99 -0.50 6.92 -8.86
N THR A 100 -1.24 5.95 -9.37
CA THR A 100 -1.31 4.58 -8.86
C THR A 100 -0.94 3.58 -9.95
N ALA A 101 -0.55 2.37 -9.55
CA ALA A 101 -0.32 1.26 -10.47
C ALA A 101 -0.68 -0.07 -9.81
N VAL A 102 -1.09 -1.04 -10.61
CA VAL A 102 -1.29 -2.43 -10.19
C VAL A 102 -0.54 -3.34 -11.14
N PHE A 103 0.27 -4.23 -10.58
CA PHE A 103 0.96 -5.30 -11.28
C PHE A 103 0.37 -6.62 -10.81
N ALA A 104 0.09 -7.54 -11.73
CA ALA A 104 -0.50 -8.84 -11.43
C ALA A 104 0.22 -9.96 -12.20
N GLN A 105 0.27 -11.15 -11.59
CA GLN A 105 0.83 -12.35 -12.24
C GLN A 105 -0.07 -12.85 -13.37
N GLU A 106 -1.38 -12.62 -13.26
CA GLU A 106 -2.37 -12.98 -14.27
C GLU A 106 -3.18 -11.75 -14.68
N GLU A 107 -3.65 -11.73 -15.92
CA GLU A 107 -4.53 -10.67 -16.42
C GLU A 107 -5.88 -10.73 -15.69
N PRO A 108 -6.34 -9.62 -15.07
CA PRO A 108 -7.63 -9.58 -14.40
C PRO A 108 -8.79 -9.61 -15.42
N LEU A 109 -10.00 -9.94 -14.95
CA LEU A 109 -11.22 -9.94 -15.78
C LEU A 109 -11.58 -8.53 -16.27
N ALA A 110 -11.32 -7.51 -15.46
CA ALA A 110 -11.52 -6.10 -15.80
C ALA A 110 -10.63 -5.20 -14.95
N ALA A 111 -10.34 -4.02 -15.48
CA ALA A 111 -9.68 -2.94 -14.76
C ALA A 111 -10.43 -1.63 -14.99
N GLN A 112 -10.57 -0.83 -13.93
CA GLN A 112 -11.23 0.47 -13.95
C GLN A 112 -10.34 1.48 -13.23
N GLU A 113 -10.15 2.64 -13.85
CA GLU A 113 -9.52 3.82 -13.25
C GLU A 113 -10.58 4.67 -12.55
N ASP A 114 -10.22 5.23 -11.40
CA ASP A 114 -11.08 6.02 -10.52
C ASP A 114 -12.38 5.29 -10.09
N PHE A 115 -13.22 5.98 -9.37
CA PHE A 115 -14.55 5.53 -8.95
C PHE A 115 -15.54 6.72 -8.95
N PRO A 116 -16.85 6.48 -9.09
CA PRO A 116 -17.83 7.55 -9.05
C PRO A 116 -17.93 8.22 -7.66
N PRO A 117 -18.22 9.52 -7.56
CA PRO A 117 -18.50 10.42 -8.70
C PRO A 117 -17.23 10.88 -9.43
N ALA A 118 -17.40 11.43 -10.65
CA ALA A 118 -16.29 11.89 -11.49
C ALA A 118 -15.49 13.07 -10.88
N ASP A 119 -15.97 13.68 -9.82
CA ASP A 119 -15.30 14.77 -9.10
C ASP A 119 -13.94 14.36 -8.52
N HIS A 120 -13.66 13.04 -8.46
CA HIS A 120 -12.38 12.48 -8.02
C HIS A 120 -11.41 12.17 -9.16
N ALA A 121 -11.85 12.30 -10.41
CA ALA A 121 -11.02 12.02 -11.58
C ALA A 121 -9.86 13.02 -11.74
N GLY A 122 -8.83 12.59 -12.50
CA GLY A 122 -7.70 13.45 -12.88
C GLY A 122 -6.54 13.49 -11.89
N GLU A 123 -6.68 12.96 -10.67
CA GLU A 123 -5.55 12.86 -9.72
C GLU A 123 -4.86 11.47 -9.72
N GLY A 124 -5.36 10.49 -10.50
CA GLY A 124 -4.73 9.17 -10.64
C GLY A 124 -4.66 8.39 -9.32
N ARG A 125 -5.76 8.39 -8.54
CA ARG A 125 -5.73 7.94 -7.14
C ARG A 125 -6.28 6.55 -6.88
N ALA A 126 -7.03 5.99 -7.82
CA ALA A 126 -7.64 4.68 -7.61
C ALA A 126 -7.60 3.82 -8.86
N ILE A 127 -7.31 2.54 -8.68
CA ILE A 127 -7.46 1.49 -9.68
C ILE A 127 -8.23 0.36 -9.04
N THR A 128 -9.32 -0.04 -9.65
CA THR A 128 -10.06 -1.25 -9.28
C THR A 128 -9.81 -2.33 -10.33
N ILE A 129 -9.42 -3.52 -9.90
CA ILE A 129 -9.38 -4.70 -10.76
C ILE A 129 -10.40 -5.75 -10.29
N GLU A 130 -11.01 -6.43 -11.23
CA GLU A 130 -11.92 -7.55 -10.98
C GLU A 130 -11.20 -8.85 -11.26
N THR A 131 -11.09 -9.72 -10.26
CA THR A 131 -10.63 -11.10 -10.40
C THR A 131 -11.82 -12.04 -10.43
N GLN A 132 -11.56 -13.36 -10.52
CA GLN A 132 -12.61 -14.36 -10.40
C GLN A 132 -13.31 -14.28 -9.03
N ASP A 133 -12.55 -14.08 -7.96
CA ASP A 133 -13.00 -14.29 -6.58
C ASP A 133 -13.27 -13.00 -5.81
N PHE A 134 -12.62 -11.88 -6.17
CA PHE A 134 -12.72 -10.62 -5.45
C PHE A 134 -12.51 -9.40 -6.36
N PHE A 135 -12.86 -8.21 -5.84
CA PHE A 135 -12.37 -6.93 -6.33
C PHE A 135 -11.15 -6.49 -5.52
N LEU A 136 -10.07 -6.07 -6.19
CA LEU A 136 -8.94 -5.40 -5.56
C LEU A 136 -8.98 -3.91 -5.91
N VAL A 137 -9.08 -3.06 -4.90
CA VAL A 137 -9.07 -1.60 -5.03
C VAL A 137 -7.77 -1.07 -4.46
N ASN A 138 -6.89 -0.57 -5.34
CA ASN A 138 -5.68 0.12 -4.96
C ASN A 138 -5.95 1.62 -4.89
N THR A 139 -5.70 2.28 -3.76
CA THR A 139 -5.97 3.70 -3.61
C THR A 139 -4.83 4.48 -2.95
N TYR A 140 -4.67 5.73 -3.39
CA TYR A 140 -3.90 6.77 -2.74
C TYR A 140 -4.84 7.88 -2.27
N VAL A 141 -5.29 7.76 -1.03
CA VAL A 141 -6.30 8.68 -0.46
C VAL A 141 -5.72 10.09 -0.33
N PRO A 142 -6.49 11.14 -0.67
CA PRO A 142 -6.01 12.52 -0.57
C PRO A 142 -5.57 12.90 0.85
N ASN A 143 -4.38 13.47 1.00
CA ASN A 143 -3.95 14.06 2.25
C ASN A 143 -4.69 15.38 2.52
N ALA A 144 -5.09 15.63 3.76
CA ALA A 144 -5.80 16.86 4.16
C ALA A 144 -4.93 18.12 4.09
N GLN A 145 -3.62 18.00 3.89
CA GLN A 145 -2.60 19.07 3.79
C GLN A 145 -2.43 19.92 5.05
N GLY A 146 -1.36 20.73 5.07
CA GLY A 146 -1.07 21.61 6.20
C GLY A 146 -2.24 22.51 6.57
N GLY A 147 -2.53 22.59 7.88
CA GLY A 147 -3.68 23.33 8.38
C GLY A 147 -5.04 22.72 8.00
N LEU A 148 -5.07 21.45 7.58
CA LEU A 148 -6.28 20.72 7.14
C LEU A 148 -7.01 21.41 5.97
N ALA A 149 -6.25 22.08 5.08
CA ALA A 149 -6.80 22.90 4.00
C ALA A 149 -7.68 22.10 3.01
N ARG A 150 -7.41 20.79 2.84
CA ARG A 150 -8.20 19.88 1.99
C ARG A 150 -9.13 18.97 2.76
N LEU A 151 -9.33 19.16 4.06
CA LEU A 151 -10.16 18.28 4.89
C LEU A 151 -11.59 18.12 4.34
N PRO A 152 -12.31 19.16 3.90
CA PRO A 152 -13.65 18.99 3.31
C PRO A 152 -13.66 18.05 2.10
N TYR A 153 -12.67 18.18 1.21
CA TYR A 153 -12.52 17.27 0.06
C TYR A 153 -12.17 15.85 0.50
N ARG A 154 -11.29 15.69 1.50
CA ARG A 154 -10.95 14.39 2.07
C ARG A 154 -12.18 13.69 2.66
N MET A 155 -13.03 14.41 3.37
CA MET A 155 -14.25 13.83 3.95
C MET A 155 -15.24 13.37 2.87
N GLN A 156 -15.38 14.14 1.79
CA GLN A 156 -16.20 13.73 0.66
C GLN A 156 -15.62 12.48 -0.02
N TRP A 157 -14.30 12.46 -0.24
CA TRP A 157 -13.59 11.29 -0.78
C TRP A 157 -13.86 10.03 0.05
N ASP A 158 -13.69 10.10 1.37
CA ASP A 158 -13.89 8.96 2.27
C ASP A 158 -15.34 8.44 2.23
N GLN A 159 -16.31 9.33 2.14
CA GLN A 159 -17.72 8.97 2.00
C GLN A 159 -17.99 8.25 0.67
N ASP A 160 -17.49 8.78 -0.43
CA ASP A 160 -17.71 8.26 -1.78
C ASP A 160 -16.97 6.93 -1.99
N LEU A 161 -15.73 6.83 -1.50
CA LEU A 161 -14.96 5.57 -1.50
C LEU A 161 -15.73 4.48 -0.73
N ARG A 162 -16.23 4.78 0.46
CA ARG A 162 -17.01 3.83 1.26
C ARG A 162 -18.26 3.35 0.51
N ALA A 163 -19.02 4.26 -0.10
CA ALA A 163 -20.20 3.92 -0.88
C ALA A 163 -19.84 3.03 -2.08
N TYR A 164 -18.74 3.34 -2.76
CA TYR A 164 -18.22 2.55 -3.88
C TYR A 164 -17.85 1.13 -3.45
N LEU A 165 -17.07 0.98 -2.38
CA LEU A 165 -16.65 -0.32 -1.86
C LEU A 165 -17.85 -1.17 -1.43
N GLN A 166 -18.86 -0.59 -0.78
CA GLN A 166 -20.10 -1.27 -0.43
C GLN A 166 -20.89 -1.72 -1.68
N ALA A 167 -20.85 -0.96 -2.76
CA ALA A 167 -21.49 -1.35 -4.01
C ALA A 167 -20.77 -2.53 -4.68
N LEU A 168 -19.45 -2.56 -4.65
CA LEU A 168 -18.64 -3.68 -5.12
C LEU A 168 -18.87 -4.93 -4.27
N ASP A 169 -18.90 -4.76 -2.94
CA ASP A 169 -19.02 -5.86 -1.99
C ASP A 169 -20.35 -6.62 -2.12
N LYS A 170 -21.40 -5.99 -2.64
CA LYS A 170 -22.67 -6.68 -2.99
C LYS A 170 -22.50 -7.69 -4.12
N ARG A 171 -21.47 -7.57 -4.94
CA ARG A 171 -21.19 -8.42 -6.10
C ARG A 171 -20.19 -9.52 -5.78
N LYS A 172 -19.03 -9.13 -5.30
CA LYS A 172 -17.91 -10.00 -4.88
C LYS A 172 -17.23 -9.42 -3.65
N PRO A 173 -16.50 -10.22 -2.85
CA PRO A 173 -15.66 -9.70 -1.79
C PRO A 173 -14.72 -8.62 -2.29
N VAL A 174 -14.39 -7.66 -1.43
CA VAL A 174 -13.50 -6.54 -1.76
C VAL A 174 -12.26 -6.59 -0.89
N ILE A 175 -11.12 -6.34 -1.52
CA ILE A 175 -9.84 -6.05 -0.87
C ILE A 175 -9.50 -4.60 -1.23
N LEU A 176 -9.45 -3.72 -0.25
CA LEU A 176 -8.93 -2.36 -0.39
C LEU A 176 -7.50 -2.33 0.10
N CYS A 177 -6.59 -1.75 -0.67
CA CYS A 177 -5.22 -1.50 -0.20
C CYS A 177 -4.73 -0.12 -0.61
N GLY A 178 -3.67 0.32 0.03
CA GLY A 178 -2.96 1.54 -0.33
C GLY A 178 -2.63 2.43 0.84
N ASP A 179 -2.15 3.63 0.50
CA ASP A 179 -1.92 4.70 1.46
C ASP A 179 -3.24 5.44 1.72
N LEU A 180 -3.83 5.17 2.88
CA LEU A 180 -5.09 5.78 3.30
C LEU A 180 -4.89 7.16 3.95
N ASN A 181 -3.64 7.60 4.10
CA ASN A 181 -3.29 8.89 4.68
C ASN A 181 -3.98 9.16 6.04
N VAL A 182 -4.13 8.14 6.86
CA VAL A 182 -4.69 8.25 8.22
C VAL A 182 -4.07 7.21 9.14
N ALA A 183 -3.62 7.62 10.33
CA ALA A 183 -3.38 6.71 11.44
C ALA A 183 -4.68 6.59 12.23
N HIS A 184 -5.31 5.41 12.23
CA HIS A 184 -6.66 5.24 12.77
C HIS A 184 -6.69 5.45 14.28
N GLU A 185 -5.89 4.67 15.02
CA GLU A 185 -5.88 4.69 16.48
C GLU A 185 -4.56 5.28 17.03
N GLU A 186 -4.55 5.60 18.33
CA GLU A 186 -3.34 6.12 18.98
C GLU A 186 -2.16 5.14 18.92
N ILE A 187 -2.44 3.84 18.85
CA ILE A 187 -1.42 2.79 18.67
C ILE A 187 -0.76 2.82 17.29
N ASP A 188 -1.39 3.48 16.30
CA ASP A 188 -0.93 3.57 14.92
C ASP A 188 0.02 4.74 14.66
N ILE A 189 0.35 5.51 15.70
CA ILE A 189 1.20 6.69 15.59
C ILE A 189 2.16 6.82 16.78
N ALA A 190 3.41 7.18 16.52
CA ALA A 190 4.45 7.24 17.55
C ALA A 190 4.23 8.33 18.63
N ARG A 191 3.50 9.39 18.31
CA ARG A 191 3.33 10.55 19.21
C ARG A 191 1.90 11.12 19.06
N PRO A 192 0.87 10.40 19.50
CA PRO A 192 -0.51 10.79 19.26
C PRO A 192 -0.86 12.18 19.79
N SER A 193 -0.52 12.48 21.05
CA SER A 193 -0.84 13.77 21.66
C SER A 193 -0.21 14.98 21.00
N ALA A 194 0.98 14.81 20.39
CA ALA A 194 1.69 15.89 19.68
C ALA A 194 1.17 16.11 18.25
N ASN A 195 0.36 15.20 17.73
CA ASN A 195 -0.12 15.19 16.35
C ASN A 195 -1.65 15.32 16.22
N ARG A 196 -2.35 15.57 17.31
CA ARG A 196 -3.80 15.87 17.24
C ARG A 196 -4.04 17.04 16.30
N ASN A 197 -5.02 16.91 15.42
CA ASN A 197 -5.33 17.87 14.36
C ASN A 197 -4.22 18.05 13.28
N SER A 198 -3.24 17.14 13.20
CA SER A 198 -2.36 17.07 12.05
C SER A 198 -3.03 16.30 10.91
N PRO A 199 -2.73 16.64 9.63
CA PRO A 199 -3.15 15.82 8.49
C PRO A 199 -2.77 14.36 8.69
N GLY A 200 -3.75 13.45 8.52
CA GLY A 200 -3.58 12.03 8.78
C GLY A 200 -3.83 11.61 10.24
N PHE A 201 -4.15 12.56 11.14
CA PHE A 201 -4.53 12.26 12.53
C PHE A 201 -5.53 13.27 13.11
N SER A 202 -6.36 13.87 12.27
CA SER A 202 -7.53 14.65 12.73
C SER A 202 -8.65 13.70 13.15
N ASP A 203 -9.53 14.18 14.03
CA ASP A 203 -10.67 13.39 14.51
C ASP A 203 -11.62 13.02 13.35
N GLU A 204 -11.74 13.90 12.35
CA GLU A 204 -12.56 13.68 11.15
C GLU A 204 -11.99 12.56 10.27
N GLU A 205 -10.68 12.57 9.98
CA GLU A 205 -10.03 11.53 9.19
C GLU A 205 -10.11 10.16 9.90
N ARG A 206 -9.88 10.12 11.21
CA ARG A 206 -10.02 8.92 12.04
C ARG A 206 -11.44 8.41 12.05
N SER A 207 -12.43 9.31 12.18
CA SER A 207 -13.86 8.96 12.08
C SER A 207 -14.21 8.40 10.70
N GLY A 208 -13.62 8.94 9.61
CA GLY A 208 -13.77 8.42 8.26
C GLY A 208 -13.34 6.95 8.16
N MET A 209 -12.18 6.62 8.77
CA MET A 209 -11.68 5.24 8.84
C MET A 209 -12.60 4.34 9.70
N THR A 210 -13.07 4.82 10.86
CA THR A 210 -14.06 4.10 11.69
C THR A 210 -15.32 3.76 10.89
N HIS A 211 -15.90 4.73 10.19
CA HIS A 211 -17.08 4.50 9.35
C HIS A 211 -16.82 3.51 8.20
N LEU A 212 -15.58 3.46 7.68
CA LEU A 212 -15.22 2.49 6.65
C LEU A 212 -15.21 1.07 7.24
N LEU A 213 -14.65 0.88 8.43
CA LEU A 213 -14.66 -0.41 9.12
C LEU A 213 -16.09 -0.84 9.48
N GLU A 214 -16.92 0.08 10.03
CA GLU A 214 -18.33 -0.16 10.35
C GLU A 214 -19.19 -0.52 9.12
N ALA A 215 -18.70 -0.19 7.92
CA ALA A 215 -19.36 -0.53 6.65
C ALA A 215 -19.15 -1.99 6.20
N GLY A 216 -18.54 -2.84 7.02
CA GLY A 216 -18.32 -4.26 6.76
C GLY A 216 -16.91 -4.61 6.27
N PHE A 217 -15.92 -3.75 6.60
CA PHE A 217 -14.52 -3.98 6.28
C PHE A 217 -13.67 -4.19 7.55
N VAL A 218 -12.63 -5.01 7.42
CA VAL A 218 -11.74 -5.39 8.52
C VAL A 218 -10.32 -4.93 8.21
N ASP A 219 -9.69 -4.20 9.13
CA ASP A 219 -8.26 -3.91 9.11
C ASP A 219 -7.49 -5.20 9.40
N THR A 220 -6.87 -5.76 8.37
CA THR A 220 -6.22 -7.07 8.44
C THR A 220 -5.08 -7.10 9.44
N PHE A 221 -4.29 -6.04 9.51
CA PHE A 221 -3.18 -5.97 10.46
C PHE A 221 -3.69 -5.91 11.90
N ARG A 222 -4.64 -5.05 12.20
CA ARG A 222 -5.21 -4.95 13.56
C ARG A 222 -6.06 -6.15 13.94
N HIS A 223 -6.64 -6.86 12.96
CA HIS A 223 -7.34 -8.12 13.23
C HIS A 223 -6.40 -9.19 13.76
N LEU A 224 -5.21 -9.33 13.19
CA LEU A 224 -4.21 -10.34 13.61
C LEU A 224 -3.29 -9.85 14.73
N HIS A 225 -3.04 -8.53 14.83
CA HIS A 225 -2.11 -7.88 15.75
C HIS A 225 -2.80 -6.74 16.52
N PRO A 226 -3.86 -7.01 17.31
CA PRO A 226 -4.71 -5.96 17.90
C PRO A 226 -3.95 -5.04 18.87
N ASP A 227 -3.04 -5.61 19.63
CA ASP A 227 -2.36 -4.93 20.76
C ASP A 227 -0.86 -4.68 20.50
N GLU A 228 -0.37 -4.93 19.28
CA GLU A 228 1.04 -4.76 18.95
C GLU A 228 1.37 -3.30 18.59
N PRO A 229 2.08 -2.54 19.45
CA PRO A 229 2.42 -1.15 19.19
C PRO A 229 3.67 -1.04 18.32
N ARG A 230 3.91 0.15 17.79
CA ARG A 230 5.14 0.54 17.10
C ARG A 230 5.36 -0.16 15.75
N HIS A 231 4.30 -0.63 15.13
CA HIS A 231 4.26 -1.10 13.74
C HIS A 231 3.80 0.04 12.84
N TYR A 232 4.72 0.64 12.13
CA TYR A 232 4.48 1.79 11.26
C TYR A 232 4.86 1.47 9.83
N SER A 233 4.21 2.16 8.89
CA SER A 233 4.49 2.01 7.47
C SER A 233 5.11 3.25 6.83
N TRP A 234 5.06 4.41 7.53
CA TRP A 234 5.60 5.69 7.07
C TRP A 234 6.45 6.38 8.13
N TRP A 235 7.53 7.05 7.69
CA TRP A 235 8.40 7.87 8.52
C TRP A 235 8.85 9.11 7.76
N SER A 236 8.73 10.28 8.39
CA SER A 236 9.28 11.50 7.83
C SER A 236 10.78 11.36 7.53
N TYR A 237 11.25 11.90 6.41
CA TYR A 237 12.70 12.00 6.13
C TYR A 237 13.46 12.86 7.11
N ARG A 238 12.77 13.65 7.95
CA ARG A 238 13.39 14.58 8.87
C ARG A 238 13.90 13.90 10.14
N ALA A 239 15.02 14.40 10.66
CA ALA A 239 15.55 14.05 11.97
C ALA A 239 15.76 12.55 12.22
N GLY A 240 16.02 11.75 11.19
CA GLY A 240 16.23 10.30 11.33
C GLY A 240 15.01 9.57 11.93
N ALA A 241 13.80 9.97 11.57
CA ALA A 241 12.57 9.45 12.15
C ALA A 241 12.46 7.90 12.02
N ARG A 242 12.82 7.35 10.87
CA ARG A 242 12.78 5.90 10.64
C ARG A 242 13.76 5.14 11.54
N ALA A 243 15.00 5.58 11.66
CA ALA A 243 15.99 4.95 12.52
C ALA A 243 15.60 4.97 14.01
N ARG A 244 14.76 5.93 14.43
CA ARG A 244 14.23 6.03 15.81
C ARG A 244 12.84 5.41 15.95
N ASN A 245 12.31 4.85 14.87
CA ASN A 245 10.95 4.35 14.76
C ASN A 245 9.88 5.34 15.25
N VAL A 246 10.01 6.62 14.83
CA VAL A 246 9.01 7.67 15.07
C VAL A 246 8.16 7.76 13.79
N GLY A 247 7.23 6.85 13.64
CA GLY A 247 6.46 6.63 12.42
C GLY A 247 4.96 6.63 12.64
N TRP A 248 4.24 6.42 11.55
CA TRP A 248 2.79 6.33 11.45
C TRP A 248 2.43 5.10 10.60
N ARG A 249 1.34 4.41 10.91
CA ARG A 249 0.76 3.38 10.04
C ARG A 249 -0.30 4.07 9.18
N LEU A 250 0.04 4.31 7.91
CA LEU A 250 -0.78 5.00 6.92
C LEU A 250 -1.23 4.09 5.78
N ASP A 251 -0.52 2.97 5.60
CA ASP A 251 -0.76 1.99 4.54
C ASP A 251 -1.49 0.78 5.12
N TYR A 252 -2.53 0.34 4.41
CA TYR A 252 -3.47 -0.65 4.91
C TYR A 252 -3.81 -1.71 3.85
N PHE A 253 -4.25 -2.85 4.35
CA PHE A 253 -5.15 -3.78 3.68
C PHE A 253 -6.43 -3.88 4.51
N LEU A 254 -7.55 -3.52 3.89
CA LEU A 254 -8.89 -3.75 4.44
C LEU A 254 -9.59 -4.78 3.58
N ILE A 255 -10.24 -5.75 4.19
CA ILE A 255 -10.95 -6.80 3.48
C ILE A 255 -12.43 -6.83 3.90
N SER A 256 -13.32 -7.23 3.00
CA SER A 256 -14.70 -7.57 3.36
C SER A 256 -14.72 -8.60 4.50
N GLU A 257 -15.61 -8.46 5.47
CA GLU A 257 -15.73 -9.40 6.61
C GLU A 257 -15.79 -10.87 6.18
N ARG A 258 -16.43 -11.16 5.04
CA ARG A 258 -16.53 -12.53 4.50
C ARG A 258 -15.20 -13.11 4.00
N LEU A 259 -14.15 -12.29 3.81
CA LEU A 259 -12.78 -12.76 3.52
C LEU A 259 -11.95 -13.07 4.78
N VAL A 260 -12.44 -12.73 5.98
CA VAL A 260 -11.69 -12.96 7.22
C VAL A 260 -11.30 -14.44 7.41
N PRO A 261 -12.16 -15.44 7.11
CA PRO A 261 -11.73 -16.85 7.19
C PRO A 261 -10.58 -17.21 6.27
N CYS A 262 -10.41 -16.48 5.15
CA CYS A 262 -9.32 -16.68 4.19
C CYS A 262 -8.01 -16.03 4.64
N LEU A 263 -8.04 -15.04 5.55
CA LEU A 263 -6.86 -14.30 5.97
C LEU A 263 -5.89 -15.22 6.74
N GLN A 264 -4.66 -15.33 6.24
CA GLN A 264 -3.60 -16.15 6.85
C GLN A 264 -2.53 -15.30 7.53
N ASP A 265 -2.18 -14.15 6.93
CA ASP A 265 -1.14 -13.26 7.43
C ASP A 265 -1.39 -11.81 7.02
N ALA A 266 -0.92 -10.87 7.83
CA ALA A 266 -0.88 -9.45 7.54
C ALA A 266 0.41 -8.86 8.11
N PHE A 267 1.24 -8.24 7.27
CA PHE A 267 2.59 -7.85 7.63
C PHE A 267 2.97 -6.46 7.15
N ILE A 268 3.95 -5.86 7.83
CA ILE A 268 4.57 -4.57 7.52
C ILE A 268 6.07 -4.79 7.38
N LEU A 269 6.63 -4.56 6.19
CA LEU A 269 8.03 -4.82 5.88
C LEU A 269 8.90 -3.59 6.19
N SER A 270 8.98 -3.19 7.45
CA SER A 270 9.65 -1.98 7.92
C SER A 270 11.12 -1.87 7.50
N GLU A 271 11.78 -3.00 7.24
CA GLU A 271 13.19 -3.07 6.84
C GLU A 271 13.41 -2.84 5.33
N VAL A 272 12.34 -2.83 4.53
CA VAL A 272 12.44 -2.55 3.10
C VAL A 272 12.53 -1.05 2.87
N HIS A 273 13.67 -0.62 2.35
CA HIS A 273 13.96 0.78 2.07
C HIS A 273 13.72 1.11 0.58
N GLY A 274 13.62 2.40 0.25
CA GLY A 274 13.40 2.89 -1.12
C GLY A 274 12.50 4.11 -1.17
N SER A 275 11.53 4.16 -0.26
CA SER A 275 10.58 5.25 -0.04
C SER A 275 10.62 5.69 1.43
N ASP A 276 9.89 6.75 1.78
CA ASP A 276 9.53 7.10 3.15
C ASP A 276 8.42 6.21 3.73
N HIS A 277 7.75 5.44 2.87
CA HIS A 277 6.92 4.30 3.26
C HIS A 277 7.70 2.99 3.12
N CYS A 278 7.21 1.93 3.76
CA CYS A 278 7.60 0.56 3.51
C CYS A 278 6.43 -0.24 2.93
N PRO A 279 6.70 -1.40 2.26
CA PRO A 279 5.63 -2.27 1.81
C PRO A 279 4.82 -2.83 2.97
N VAL A 280 3.52 -2.99 2.76
CA VAL A 280 2.61 -3.78 3.59
C VAL A 280 2.00 -4.89 2.77
N GLY A 281 1.55 -5.97 3.39
CA GLY A 281 0.99 -7.08 2.62
C GLY A 281 0.09 -7.98 3.44
N ILE A 282 -0.65 -8.83 2.69
CA ILE A 282 -1.46 -9.92 3.23
C ILE A 282 -1.23 -11.21 2.45
N THR A 283 -1.55 -12.32 3.09
CA THR A 283 -1.70 -13.61 2.45
C THR A 283 -3.09 -14.14 2.70
N LEU A 284 -3.76 -14.59 1.65
CA LEU A 284 -5.09 -15.19 1.69
C LEU A 284 -5.02 -16.65 1.24
N ASP A 285 -5.92 -17.48 1.77
CA ASP A 285 -6.19 -18.84 1.36
C ASP A 285 -7.64 -18.88 0.85
N LEU A 286 -7.81 -18.70 -0.48
CA LEU A 286 -9.12 -18.58 -1.12
C LEU A 286 -9.87 -19.92 -1.18
N ASP A 287 -9.22 -21.06 -0.91
CA ASP A 287 -9.92 -22.35 -0.77
C ASP A 287 -10.89 -22.35 0.43
N LYS A 288 -10.84 -21.31 1.27
CA LYS A 288 -11.72 -21.11 2.42
C LYS A 288 -12.85 -20.08 2.18
N LEU A 289 -12.97 -19.58 0.94
CA LEU A 289 -13.99 -18.60 0.57
C LEU A 289 -15.41 -19.28 0.41
#